data_5bc63f3f951399408ebe810d5820709d
#
_entry.id   5bc63f3f951399408ebe810d5820709d
#
_cell.length_a   1.000
_cell.length_b   1.000
_cell.length_c   1.000
_cell.angle_alpha   90.00
_cell.angle_beta   90.00
_cell.angle_gamma   90.00
#
_symmetry.space_group_name_H-M   'P 1'
#
loop_
_entity.id
_entity.type
_entity.pdbx_description
1 polymer ?
#
loop_
_entity_poly.entity_id
_entity_poly.type
_entity_poly.pdbx_seq_one_letter_code
_entity_poly.pdbx_strand_id
1 'polypeptide(L)'
;DNTFNMGTGFSGSPRTIVIQSDGKVLVGGQLLGYNGTSISGLVRLNINGTIDNTFDTGSGISGFVNDIKMQSDGKILIGGQFSNYKGQSRNSIVRILSNGDIDESINTNNGGANGFINSI
;
A
#
# COMPACT_ATOMS: atom_id res chain seq x y z
N ASP A 1 -1.45 -13.58 -17.10
CA ASP A 1 -2.68 -14.26 -16.76
C ASP A 1 -3.87 -13.59 -17.43
N ASN A 2 -4.61 -14.38 -18.18
CA ASN A 2 -5.74 -13.86 -18.96
C ASN A 2 -6.92 -13.40 -18.10
N THR A 3 -6.94 -13.77 -16.84
CA THR A 3 -8.02 -13.36 -15.95
C THR A 3 -7.78 -12.02 -15.26
N PHE A 4 -6.56 -11.50 -15.32
CA PHE A 4 -6.22 -10.23 -14.67
C PHE A 4 -6.52 -9.09 -15.63
N ASN A 5 -7.47 -8.26 -15.27
CA ASN A 5 -7.92 -7.16 -16.13
C ASN A 5 -7.73 -5.83 -15.42
N MET A 6 -6.77 -5.05 -15.87
CA MET A 6 -6.46 -3.75 -15.30
C MET A 6 -7.34 -2.62 -15.83
N GLY A 7 -8.20 -2.88 -16.82
CA GLY A 7 -9.02 -1.84 -17.40
C GLY A 7 -8.16 -0.72 -17.99
N THR A 8 -8.35 0.52 -17.53
CA THR A 8 -7.55 1.66 -17.98
C THR A 8 -6.21 1.76 -17.27
N GLY A 9 -5.93 0.87 -16.31
CA GLY A 9 -4.68 0.83 -15.61
C GLY A 9 -4.51 1.90 -14.57
N PHE A 10 -3.25 2.16 -14.23
CA PHE A 10 -2.91 3.11 -13.17
C PHE A 10 -2.73 4.51 -13.70
N SER A 11 -3.17 5.48 -12.89
CA SER A 11 -2.80 6.87 -13.04
C SER A 11 -1.71 7.16 -12.00
N GLY A 12 -0.59 7.71 -12.43
CA GLY A 12 0.57 7.88 -11.59
C GLY A 12 1.63 6.84 -11.87
N SER A 13 2.54 6.63 -10.93
CA SER A 13 3.71 5.77 -11.13
C SER A 13 3.76 4.66 -10.09
N PRO A 14 3.39 3.43 -10.44
CA PRO A 14 3.64 2.28 -9.54
C PRO A 14 5.13 2.09 -9.35
N ARG A 15 5.55 1.76 -8.13
CA ARG A 15 6.95 1.58 -7.79
C ARG A 15 7.27 0.21 -7.25
N THR A 16 6.30 -0.43 -6.60
CA THR A 16 6.51 -1.74 -6.01
C THR A 16 5.25 -2.57 -6.12
N ILE A 17 5.42 -3.85 -6.39
CA ILE A 17 4.33 -4.81 -6.55
C ILE A 17 4.67 -6.04 -5.74
N VAL A 18 3.72 -6.50 -4.93
CA VAL A 18 3.88 -7.73 -4.15
C VAL A 18 2.70 -8.64 -4.44
N ILE A 19 2.98 -9.89 -4.78
CA ILE A 19 1.96 -10.89 -5.01
C ILE A 19 1.81 -11.71 -3.73
N GLN A 20 0.60 -11.74 -3.19
CA GLN A 20 0.31 -12.47 -1.96
C GLN A 20 0.11 -13.96 -2.25
N SER A 21 0.18 -14.78 -1.19
CA SER A 21 0.02 -16.22 -1.36
C SER A 21 -1.37 -16.62 -1.85
N ASP A 22 -2.37 -15.76 -1.63
CA ASP A 22 -3.74 -16.00 -2.12
C ASP A 22 -3.96 -15.49 -3.54
N GLY A 23 -2.92 -14.97 -4.19
CA GLY A 23 -3.01 -14.46 -5.56
C GLY A 23 -3.38 -13.00 -5.68
N LYS A 24 -3.75 -12.35 -4.59
CA LYS A 24 -4.01 -10.92 -4.62
C LYS A 24 -2.70 -10.14 -4.76
N VAL A 25 -2.80 -8.91 -5.21
CA VAL A 25 -1.63 -8.11 -5.56
C VAL A 25 -1.69 -6.78 -4.83
N LEU A 26 -0.61 -6.47 -4.10
CA LEU A 26 -0.43 -5.15 -3.50
C LEU A 26 0.41 -4.30 -4.43
N VAL A 27 -0.03 -3.07 -4.69
CA VAL A 27 0.70 -2.13 -5.53
C VAL A 27 0.87 -0.84 -4.75
N GLY A 28 2.09 -0.37 -4.69
CA GLY A 28 2.41 0.88 -4.04
C GLY A 28 3.25 1.76 -4.94
N GLY A 29 3.19 3.06 -4.70
CA GLY A 29 3.94 4.02 -5.48
C GLY A 29 3.35 5.39 -5.38
N GLN A 30 3.60 6.20 -6.39
CA GLN A 30 2.99 7.52 -6.53
C GLN A 30 1.69 7.35 -7.32
N LEU A 31 0.72 6.70 -6.69
CA LEU A 31 -0.52 6.31 -7.36
C LEU A 31 -1.60 7.34 -7.12
N LEU A 32 -2.31 7.72 -8.18
CA LEU A 32 -3.40 8.68 -8.12
C LEU A 32 -4.74 8.03 -8.42
N GLY A 33 -4.74 6.98 -9.21
CA GLY A 33 -5.98 6.27 -9.56
C GLY A 33 -5.71 4.93 -10.18
N TYR A 34 -6.75 4.11 -10.25
CA TYR A 34 -6.71 2.83 -10.91
C TYR A 34 -8.07 2.56 -11.54
N ASN A 35 -8.06 2.33 -12.85
CA ASN A 35 -9.27 1.97 -13.61
C ASN A 35 -10.43 2.94 -13.33
N GLY A 36 -10.11 4.24 -13.28
CA GLY A 36 -11.09 5.29 -13.07
C GLY A 36 -11.46 5.56 -11.63
N THR A 37 -10.92 4.81 -10.69
CA THR A 37 -11.17 5.00 -9.26
C THR A 37 -9.97 5.71 -8.63
N SER A 38 -10.24 6.75 -7.82
CA SER A 38 -9.18 7.45 -7.11
C SER A 38 -8.58 6.56 -6.04
N ILE A 39 -7.25 6.47 -6.01
CA ILE A 39 -6.51 5.79 -4.94
C ILE A 39 -5.37 6.70 -4.52
N SER A 40 -4.81 6.41 -3.36
CA SER A 40 -3.77 7.27 -2.81
C SER A 40 -2.60 6.43 -2.29
N GLY A 41 -1.66 6.16 -3.18
CA GLY A 41 -0.38 5.56 -2.85
C GLY A 41 -0.35 4.05 -2.71
N LEU A 42 -1.47 3.42 -2.38
CA LEU A 42 -1.50 1.99 -2.08
C LEU A 42 -2.85 1.40 -2.44
N VAL A 43 -2.84 0.22 -3.07
CA VAL A 43 -4.07 -0.48 -3.42
C VAL A 43 -3.80 -1.98 -3.43
N ARG A 44 -4.82 -2.77 -3.11
CA ARG A 44 -4.78 -4.21 -3.29
C ARG A 44 -5.78 -4.61 -4.36
N LEU A 45 -5.34 -5.47 -5.27
CA LEU A 45 -6.15 -5.95 -6.38
C LEU A 45 -6.47 -7.42 -6.19
N ASN A 46 -7.67 -7.80 -6.56
CA ASN A 46 -8.08 -9.20 -6.62
C ASN A 46 -7.39 -9.89 -7.80
N ILE A 47 -7.52 -11.21 -7.84
CA ILE A 47 -6.91 -12.04 -8.89
C ILE A 47 -7.35 -11.59 -10.28
N ASN A 48 -8.58 -11.11 -10.41
CA ASN A 48 -9.12 -10.68 -11.71
C ASN A 48 -8.81 -9.22 -12.06
N GLY A 49 -8.05 -8.53 -11.22
CA GLY A 49 -7.67 -7.14 -11.48
C GLY A 49 -8.59 -6.09 -10.90
N THR A 50 -9.69 -6.47 -10.26
CA THR A 50 -10.56 -5.48 -9.61
C THR A 50 -9.98 -5.07 -8.26
N ILE A 51 -10.37 -3.87 -7.80
CA ILE A 51 -9.93 -3.40 -6.49
C ILE A 51 -10.56 -4.26 -5.40
N ASP A 52 -9.73 -4.69 -4.44
CA ASP A 52 -10.18 -5.45 -3.30
C ASP A 52 -10.68 -4.49 -2.22
N ASN A 53 -11.99 -4.37 -2.11
CA ASN A 53 -12.61 -3.44 -1.18
C ASN A 53 -12.53 -3.90 0.28
N THR A 54 -12.07 -5.13 0.54
CA THR A 54 -11.85 -5.59 1.91
C THR A 54 -10.54 -5.07 2.48
N PHE A 55 -9.68 -4.49 1.64
CA PHE A 55 -8.43 -3.87 2.07
C PHE A 55 -8.67 -2.37 2.17
N ASP A 56 -8.87 -1.89 3.38
CA ASP A 56 -9.32 -0.51 3.62
C ASP A 56 -8.13 0.35 4.02
N THR A 57 -7.70 1.22 3.14
CA THR A 57 -6.63 2.17 3.40
C THR A 57 -7.14 3.54 3.85
N GLY A 58 -8.46 3.70 3.97
CA GLY A 58 -9.05 4.98 4.34
C GLY A 58 -8.66 6.07 3.38
N SER A 59 -8.10 7.17 3.89
CA SER A 59 -7.62 8.27 3.05
C SER A 59 -6.30 7.93 2.34
N GLY A 60 -5.74 6.74 2.57
CA GLY A 60 -4.54 6.29 1.91
C GLY A 60 -3.27 6.89 2.49
N ILE A 61 -2.29 7.06 1.62
CA ILE A 61 -0.97 7.53 1.99
C ILE A 61 -0.77 8.95 1.50
N SER A 62 -0.36 9.82 2.40
CA SER A 62 -0.02 11.21 2.08
C SER A 62 1.44 11.23 1.62
N GLY A 63 1.65 11.12 0.32
CA GLY A 63 2.95 10.96 -0.30
C GLY A 63 2.96 9.74 -1.21
N PHE A 64 4.06 8.98 -1.20
CA PHE A 64 4.12 7.79 -2.04
C PHE A 64 4.94 6.69 -1.39
N VAL A 65 4.70 5.46 -1.87
CA VAL A 65 5.33 4.23 -1.38
C VAL A 65 6.52 3.90 -2.27
N ASN A 66 7.64 3.53 -1.66
CA ASN A 66 8.81 3.06 -2.41
C ASN A 66 8.98 1.55 -2.32
N ASP A 67 8.57 0.93 -1.23
CA ASP A 67 8.75 -0.50 -1.07
C ASP A 67 7.69 -1.09 -0.16
N ILE A 68 7.35 -2.35 -0.40
CA ILE A 68 6.39 -3.12 0.38
C ILE A 68 7.03 -4.47 0.69
N LYS A 69 6.94 -4.90 1.95
CA LYS A 69 7.41 -6.22 2.38
C LYS A 69 6.30 -6.95 3.10
N MET A 70 6.01 -8.18 2.64
CA MET A 70 5.11 -9.07 3.36
C MET A 70 5.87 -9.80 4.44
N GLN A 71 5.31 -9.84 5.63
CA GLN A 71 5.87 -10.61 6.73
C GLN A 71 5.22 -12.00 6.79
N SER A 72 5.90 -12.95 7.44
CA SER A 72 5.42 -14.33 7.49
C SER A 72 4.09 -14.48 8.23
N ASP A 73 3.76 -13.52 9.10
CA ASP A 73 2.49 -13.53 9.84
C ASP A 73 1.36 -12.83 9.08
N GLY A 74 1.59 -12.42 7.84
CA GLY A 74 0.59 -11.74 7.03
C GLY A 74 0.56 -10.23 7.19
N LYS A 75 1.36 -9.68 8.08
CA LYS A 75 1.45 -8.24 8.23
C LYS A 75 2.29 -7.66 7.09
N ILE A 76 2.12 -6.37 6.86
CA ILE A 76 2.69 -5.71 5.69
C ILE A 76 3.49 -4.50 6.17
N LEU A 77 4.77 -4.44 5.78
CA LEU A 77 5.61 -3.28 6.02
C LEU A 77 5.63 -2.40 4.78
N ILE A 78 5.43 -1.11 4.96
CA ILE A 78 5.40 -0.14 3.88
C ILE A 78 6.41 0.96 4.18
N GLY A 79 7.27 1.23 3.22
CA GLY A 79 8.26 2.29 3.34
C GLY A 79 8.18 3.23 2.16
N GLY A 80 8.50 4.51 2.40
CA GLY A 80 8.47 5.48 1.31
C GLY A 80 8.65 6.90 1.80
N GLN A 81 8.08 7.83 1.04
CA GLN A 81 8.07 9.25 1.36
C GLN A 81 6.64 9.64 1.68
N PHE A 82 6.24 9.47 2.93
CA PHE A 82 4.89 9.84 3.35
C PHE A 82 4.91 10.29 4.81
N SER A 83 3.87 11.02 5.18
CA SER A 83 3.73 11.53 6.55
C SER A 83 2.48 10.98 7.24
N ASN A 84 1.55 10.44 6.51
CA ASN A 84 0.30 9.89 7.06
C ASN A 84 -0.08 8.61 6.35
N TYR A 85 -0.75 7.74 7.10
CA TYR A 85 -1.44 6.60 6.53
C TYR A 85 -2.79 6.46 7.22
N LYS A 86 -3.85 6.37 6.43
CA LYS A 86 -5.23 6.18 6.91
C LYS A 86 -5.61 7.22 7.97
N GLY A 87 -5.14 8.45 7.77
CA GLY A 87 -5.43 9.55 8.67
C GLY A 87 -4.57 9.62 9.92
N GLN A 88 -3.64 8.68 10.09
CA GLN A 88 -2.75 8.64 11.26
C GLN A 88 -1.35 9.09 10.87
N SER A 89 -0.69 9.78 11.79
CA SER A 89 0.67 10.24 11.56
C SER A 89 1.64 9.07 11.59
N ARG A 90 2.30 8.81 10.46
CA ARG A 90 3.32 7.75 10.33
C ARG A 90 4.33 8.24 9.31
N ASN A 91 5.56 8.47 9.76
CA ASN A 91 6.60 9.02 8.91
C ASN A 91 7.42 7.92 8.26
N SER A 92 7.29 7.81 6.94
CA SER A 92 8.17 7.02 6.07
C SER A 92 8.10 5.51 6.26
N ILE A 93 7.53 5.02 7.35
CA ILE A 93 7.34 3.58 7.56
C ILE A 93 6.07 3.32 8.36
N VAL A 94 5.34 2.31 7.96
CA VAL A 94 4.15 1.86 8.69
C VAL A 94 4.01 0.35 8.52
N ARG A 95 3.59 -0.34 9.57
CA ARG A 95 3.20 -1.74 9.47
C ARG A 95 1.69 -1.82 9.56
N ILE A 96 1.08 -2.55 8.63
CA ILE A 96 -0.37 -2.69 8.58
C ILE A 96 -0.76 -4.16 8.62
N LEU A 97 -2.01 -4.38 9.00
CA LEU A 97 -2.60 -5.70 9.01
C LEU A 97 -3.12 -6.04 7.61
N SER A 98 -3.50 -7.29 7.41
CA SER A 98 -3.94 -7.77 6.09
C SER A 98 -5.22 -7.10 5.60
N ASN A 99 -5.98 -6.46 6.48
CA ASN A 99 -7.19 -5.73 6.10
C ASN A 99 -6.96 -4.23 5.86
N GLY A 100 -5.72 -3.76 6.01
CA GLY A 100 -5.38 -2.35 5.80
C GLY A 100 -5.29 -1.51 7.06
N ASP A 101 -5.69 -2.04 8.21
CA ASP A 101 -5.59 -1.30 9.46
C ASP A 101 -4.14 -1.19 9.92
N ILE A 102 -3.83 -0.12 10.64
CA ILE A 102 -2.49 0.05 11.20
C ILE A 102 -2.28 -0.98 12.32
N ASP A 103 -1.10 -1.61 12.32
CA ASP A 103 -0.71 -2.50 13.40
C ASP A 103 -0.15 -1.66 14.55
N GLU A 104 -0.95 -1.50 15.59
CA GLU A 104 -0.58 -0.67 16.74
C GLU A 104 0.43 -1.33 17.67
N SER A 105 0.77 -2.59 17.41
CA SER A 105 1.74 -3.29 18.26
C SER A 105 3.16 -2.78 18.07
N ILE A 106 3.41 -2.04 16.98
CA ILE A 106 4.71 -1.42 16.74
C ILE A 106 4.53 0.09 16.81
N ASN A 107 5.38 0.73 17.61
CA ASN A 107 5.24 2.14 17.88
C ASN A 107 6.08 2.96 16.88
N THR A 108 5.43 3.48 15.86
CA THR A 108 6.05 4.38 14.91
C THR A 108 5.38 5.75 14.91
N ASN A 109 4.50 6.02 15.87
CA ASN A 109 3.68 7.22 15.84
C ASN A 109 4.46 8.50 16.14
N ASN A 110 5.68 8.39 16.62
CA ASN A 110 6.56 9.54 16.84
C ASN A 110 7.47 9.80 15.65
N GLY A 111 7.06 9.32 14.48
CA GLY A 111 7.74 9.63 13.27
C GLY A 111 8.47 8.48 12.60
N GLY A 112 8.52 7.31 13.23
CA GLY A 112 9.17 6.17 12.61
C GLY A 112 10.60 6.47 12.18
N ALA A 113 10.82 6.58 10.88
CA ALA A 113 12.14 6.86 10.34
C ALA A 113 12.39 8.36 10.21
N ASN A 114 13.64 8.76 10.39
CA ASN A 114 14.08 10.12 10.15
C ASN A 114 14.53 10.26 8.70
N GLY A 115 13.65 10.65 7.85
CA GLY A 115 13.93 10.78 6.42
C GLY A 115 13.16 9.76 5.63
N PHE A 116 13.54 9.59 4.38
CA PHE A 116 12.76 8.78 3.45
C PHE A 116 13.33 7.38 3.37
N ILE A 117 12.43 6.41 3.18
CA ILE A 117 12.79 5.01 3.03
C ILE A 117 12.60 4.62 1.58
N ASN A 118 13.66 4.11 0.96
CA ASN A 118 13.61 3.63 -0.42
C ASN A 118 13.43 2.13 -0.50
N SER A 119 13.88 1.42 0.52
CA SER A 119 13.79 -0.04 0.56
C SER A 119 13.81 -0.52 2.01
N ILE A 120 13.04 -1.54 2.31
CA ILE A 120 12.97 -2.11 3.65
C ILE A 120 13.28 -3.61 3.67
#